data_bda486c5406376a7762158987fef3d77
#
_entry.id   bda486c5406376a7762158987fef3d77
#
_cell.length_a   1.000
_cell.length_b   1.000
_cell.length_c   1.000
_cell.angle_alpha   90.00
_cell.angle_beta   90.00
_cell.angle_gamma   90.00
#
_symmetry.space_group_name_H-M   'P 1'
#
loop_
_entity.id
_entity.type
_entity.pdbx_description
1 polymer ?
#
loop_
_entity_poly.entity_id
_entity_poly.type
_entity_poly.pdbx_seq_one_letter_code
_entity_poly.pdbx_strand_id
1 'polypeptide(L)'
;MKYKYLTMILFLPLTIFSQILWDNFEDTRIGYYDFVHGGMSTRFENPSPTSTVNSSTLCAQYVRNPGETYDVIVIVANGPFYELTDYLNSTKKMTVDVFSPAVGIPLQITLEDSAIAGATNYPDGRHSIYTATTTVANEWETIEFTFDSRPDNTVPDENVTSLILLFDIGNNTNDTYYFDNLYGPEFDNQCANANIDANVDFADWDCSWNLGICPSASPCAHYDYISGWLNHAYNPDPNSINESKYSGEYTRNPNPIGEDVLIAYFSSGVLDLSVNTYFNFKLYGPPRPIYISFQDANNNEVYAFNSVLSSNNQWQQFTVDLSSVSTQNIERFVLFLDQSVVNWDKYFLDDFHLSSVPLDIKYFELSDNVNVFPNPVNNLLNVSSVDNISSISVIDIHGKSLAASSFLKENKQANIDISFLNSGIYFVKILIQDRVITKKIKVLN
;
A
#
# COMPACT_ATOMS: atom_id res chain seq x y z
N MET A 1 44.27 4.74 -56.30
CA MET A 1 43.64 4.10 -55.15
C MET A 1 43.07 5.18 -54.22
N LYS A 2 41.72 5.34 -54.15
CA LYS A 2 41.10 6.31 -53.26
C LYS A 2 40.57 5.51 -52.05
N TYR A 3 41.17 5.74 -50.89
CA TYR A 3 40.67 5.19 -49.62
C TYR A 3 39.45 5.99 -49.18
N LYS A 4 38.30 5.32 -49.11
CA LYS A 4 37.10 5.85 -48.43
C LYS A 4 37.20 5.49 -46.95
N TYR A 5 37.35 6.50 -46.11
CA TYR A 5 37.22 6.35 -44.68
C TYR A 5 35.73 6.21 -44.38
N LEU A 6 35.30 5.05 -43.85
CA LEU A 6 33.98 4.80 -43.32
C LEU A 6 33.98 5.26 -41.84
N THR A 7 33.42 6.44 -41.58
CA THR A 7 33.26 6.92 -40.21
C THR A 7 32.10 6.14 -39.60
N MET A 8 32.41 5.16 -38.75
CA MET A 8 31.46 4.42 -37.95
C MET A 8 31.00 5.34 -36.79
N ILE A 9 29.80 5.93 -36.90
CA ILE A 9 29.16 6.65 -35.82
C ILE A 9 28.66 5.61 -34.84
N LEU A 10 29.35 5.49 -33.70
CA LEU A 10 28.92 4.66 -32.59
C LEU A 10 27.75 5.37 -31.91
N PHE A 11 26.52 4.93 -32.19
CA PHE A 11 25.35 5.27 -31.37
C PHE A 11 25.49 4.52 -30.05
N LEU A 12 26.06 5.18 -29.04
CA LEU A 12 25.83 4.78 -27.66
C LEU A 12 24.35 5.06 -27.38
N PRO A 13 23.55 4.09 -26.89
CA PRO A 13 22.26 4.40 -26.38
C PRO A 13 22.47 5.36 -25.19
N LEU A 14 22.03 6.61 -25.34
CA LEU A 14 21.76 7.44 -24.17
C LEU A 14 20.61 6.72 -23.44
N THR A 15 20.92 6.03 -22.37
CA THR A 15 19.95 5.69 -21.35
C THR A 15 19.53 7.03 -20.74
N ILE A 16 18.46 7.58 -21.24
CA ILE A 16 17.74 8.67 -20.58
C ILE A 16 17.12 8.00 -19.38
N PHE A 17 17.77 8.05 -18.23
CA PHE A 17 17.16 7.72 -16.96
C PHE A 17 16.11 8.81 -16.71
N SER A 18 14.86 8.44 -16.91
CA SER A 18 13.71 9.31 -16.78
C SER A 18 13.37 9.47 -15.29
N GLN A 19 13.00 10.68 -14.89
CA GLN A 19 12.20 10.88 -13.68
C GLN A 19 10.96 9.97 -13.78
N ILE A 20 10.51 9.44 -12.66
CA ILE A 20 9.24 8.69 -12.65
C ILE A 20 8.09 9.58 -12.19
N LEU A 21 6.92 9.33 -12.75
CA LEU A 21 5.68 9.96 -12.34
C LEU A 21 5.22 9.36 -11.01
N TRP A 22 5.13 10.18 -9.98
CA TRP A 22 4.68 9.78 -8.65
C TRP A 22 3.17 9.84 -8.48
N ASP A 23 2.55 10.90 -8.98
CA ASP A 23 1.09 11.08 -8.91
C ASP A 23 0.63 12.00 -10.04
N ASN A 24 -0.44 11.61 -10.75
CA ASN A 24 -1.17 12.44 -11.70
C ASN A 24 -2.64 12.62 -11.31
N PHE A 25 -3.02 12.16 -10.12
CA PHE A 25 -4.37 12.25 -9.56
C PHE A 25 -5.50 11.64 -10.40
N GLU A 26 -5.18 10.97 -11.52
CA GLU A 26 -6.09 10.20 -12.35
C GLU A 26 -5.91 8.69 -12.14
N ASP A 27 -4.79 8.15 -12.59
CA ASP A 27 -4.55 6.70 -12.68
C ASP A 27 -3.18 6.24 -12.12
N THR A 28 -2.28 7.17 -11.83
CA THR A 28 -0.95 6.86 -11.32
C THR A 28 -0.75 7.47 -9.95
N ARG A 29 -0.49 6.61 -8.96
CA ARG A 29 -0.04 7.00 -7.63
C ARG A 29 0.87 5.91 -7.09
N ILE A 30 2.15 6.25 -6.88
CA ILE A 30 3.16 5.32 -6.37
C ILE A 30 3.74 5.73 -5.01
N GLY A 31 3.38 6.90 -4.50
CA GLY A 31 3.72 7.40 -3.18
C GLY A 31 2.49 7.57 -2.29
N TYR A 32 2.67 7.55 -0.98
CA TYR A 32 1.60 7.70 0.01
C TYR A 32 1.65 9.08 0.65
N TYR A 33 0.50 9.75 0.72
CA TYR A 33 0.35 10.99 1.48
C TYR A 33 0.18 10.66 2.96
N ASP A 34 1.30 10.58 3.68
CA ASP A 34 1.35 10.17 5.08
C ASP A 34 0.81 11.24 6.02
N PHE A 35 1.16 12.52 5.75
CA PHE A 35 0.75 13.64 6.57
C PHE A 35 0.59 14.93 5.75
N VAL A 36 -0.44 15.71 6.06
CA VAL A 36 -0.72 17.01 5.45
C VAL A 36 -1.16 18.00 6.52
N HIS A 37 -0.44 19.12 6.69
CA HIS A 37 -0.82 20.15 7.66
C HIS A 37 -2.07 20.94 7.25
N GLY A 38 -2.18 21.25 5.95
CA GLY A 38 -3.30 21.99 5.38
C GLY A 38 -4.48 21.10 5.00
N GLY A 39 -5.44 21.67 4.29
CA GLY A 39 -6.54 20.93 3.69
C GLY A 39 -6.14 20.41 2.29
N MET A 40 -6.22 19.11 2.05
CA MET A 40 -5.91 18.53 0.75
C MET A 40 -7.06 17.69 0.22
N SER A 41 -7.40 17.86 -1.06
CA SER A 41 -8.22 16.92 -1.83
C SER A 41 -7.41 16.39 -3.00
N THR A 42 -7.37 15.08 -3.14
CA THR A 42 -6.59 14.40 -4.19
C THR A 42 -7.41 14.08 -5.45
N ARG A 43 -8.64 14.54 -5.54
CA ARG A 43 -9.55 14.33 -6.69
C ARG A 43 -10.39 15.59 -6.94
N PHE A 44 -9.74 16.72 -7.11
CA PHE A 44 -10.41 17.99 -7.39
C PHE A 44 -10.48 18.23 -8.90
N GLU A 45 -11.55 18.85 -9.37
CA GLU A 45 -11.67 19.24 -10.77
C GLU A 45 -10.55 20.23 -11.15
N ASN A 46 -9.86 19.97 -12.25
CA ASN A 46 -8.82 20.84 -12.76
C ASN A 46 -9.40 22.27 -13.01
N PRO A 47 -8.86 23.31 -12.38
CA PRO A 47 -9.35 24.68 -12.52
C PRO A 47 -9.19 25.24 -13.94
N SER A 48 -8.35 24.62 -14.79
CA SER A 48 -8.11 25.05 -16.18
C SER A 48 -7.79 23.87 -17.09
N PRO A 49 -8.78 22.96 -17.37
CA PRO A 49 -8.54 21.72 -18.13
C PRO A 49 -8.25 21.95 -19.62
N THR A 50 -8.30 23.19 -20.10
CA THR A 50 -7.94 23.58 -21.47
C THR A 50 -6.51 24.11 -21.58
N SER A 51 -5.76 24.09 -20.50
CA SER A 51 -4.34 24.48 -20.49
C SER A 51 -3.51 23.58 -21.41
N THR A 52 -2.47 24.14 -22.01
CA THR A 52 -1.48 23.36 -22.78
C THR A 52 -0.42 22.73 -21.89
N VAL A 53 -0.32 23.15 -20.63
CA VAL A 53 0.62 22.60 -19.64
C VAL A 53 -0.02 21.39 -18.94
N ASN A 54 -1.22 21.58 -18.42
CA ASN A 54 -1.98 20.54 -17.74
C ASN A 54 -3.42 20.52 -18.27
N SER A 55 -3.77 19.45 -18.97
CA SER A 55 -5.11 19.22 -19.54
C SER A 55 -5.85 18.06 -18.89
N SER A 56 -5.34 17.55 -17.74
CA SER A 56 -5.99 16.49 -16.96
C SER A 56 -7.38 16.91 -16.47
N THR A 57 -8.21 15.96 -16.15
CA THR A 57 -9.56 16.21 -15.63
C THR A 57 -9.53 16.51 -14.14
N LEU A 58 -8.65 15.83 -13.42
CA LEU A 58 -8.50 15.94 -11.99
C LEU A 58 -7.10 16.44 -11.61
N CYS A 59 -6.97 16.95 -10.40
CA CYS A 59 -5.71 17.38 -9.80
C CYS A 59 -5.83 17.34 -8.27
N ALA A 60 -4.76 17.63 -7.56
CA ALA A 60 -4.86 17.95 -6.13
C ALA A 60 -5.24 19.40 -5.91
N GLN A 61 -6.12 19.66 -4.96
CA GLN A 61 -6.32 20.96 -4.35
C GLN A 61 -5.66 20.96 -2.97
N TYR A 62 -4.88 21.98 -2.68
CA TYR A 62 -4.23 22.17 -1.40
C TYR A 62 -4.54 23.58 -0.85
N VAL A 63 -5.11 23.62 0.35
CA VAL A 63 -5.37 24.86 1.09
C VAL A 63 -4.41 24.91 2.27
N ARG A 64 -3.54 25.91 2.30
CA ARG A 64 -2.55 26.06 3.37
C ARG A 64 -3.20 26.28 4.74
N ASN A 65 -2.53 25.74 5.75
CA ASN A 65 -2.87 26.01 7.14
C ASN A 65 -2.25 27.36 7.59
N PRO A 66 -3.05 28.41 7.86
CA PRO A 66 -2.53 29.70 8.27
C PRO A 66 -1.87 29.70 9.65
N GLY A 67 -2.00 28.60 10.41
CA GLY A 67 -1.29 28.41 11.68
C GLY A 67 0.15 27.96 11.54
N GLU A 68 0.55 27.50 10.35
CA GLU A 68 1.84 26.85 10.10
C GLU A 68 2.71 27.64 9.12
N THR A 69 3.91 28.03 9.57
CA THR A 69 4.89 28.71 8.72
C THR A 69 5.55 27.74 7.73
N TYR A 70 5.78 26.50 8.16
CA TYR A 70 6.29 25.39 7.36
C TYR A 70 5.19 24.34 7.22
N ASP A 71 4.27 24.64 6.33
CA ASP A 71 3.10 23.84 6.05
C ASP A 71 3.48 22.74 5.05
N VAL A 72 3.49 21.48 5.48
CA VAL A 72 4.06 20.34 4.73
C VAL A 72 3.00 19.41 4.17
N ILE A 73 3.33 18.85 3.00
CA ILE A 73 2.71 17.66 2.42
C ILE A 73 3.79 16.57 2.43
N VAL A 74 3.61 15.55 3.24
CA VAL A 74 4.55 14.43 3.37
C VAL A 74 4.12 13.29 2.48
N ILE A 75 4.99 12.91 1.53
CA ILE A 75 4.77 11.80 0.61
C ILE A 75 5.85 10.76 0.86
N VAL A 76 5.45 9.55 1.26
CA VAL A 76 6.35 8.44 1.57
C VAL A 76 6.38 7.45 0.41
N ALA A 77 7.57 7.01 0.03
CA ALA A 77 7.78 5.96 -0.95
C ALA A 77 7.82 4.58 -0.27
N ASN A 78 7.41 3.55 -1.00
CA ASN A 78 7.50 2.16 -0.53
C ASN A 78 8.89 1.55 -0.78
N GLY A 79 9.93 2.32 -0.53
CA GLY A 79 11.34 1.91 -0.65
C GLY A 79 12.29 3.09 -0.74
N PRO A 80 13.61 2.85 -0.66
CA PRO A 80 14.62 3.89 -0.75
C PRO A 80 14.71 4.46 -2.17
N PHE A 81 15.09 5.74 -2.26
CA PHE A 81 15.26 6.43 -3.52
C PHE A 81 16.59 6.03 -4.20
N TYR A 82 16.56 6.00 -5.52
CA TYR A 82 17.74 5.74 -6.34
C TYR A 82 18.38 7.02 -6.89
N GLU A 83 19.66 6.94 -7.20
CA GLU A 83 20.41 7.94 -7.99
C GLU A 83 20.27 9.38 -7.49
N LEU A 84 20.18 9.58 -6.16
CA LEU A 84 20.04 10.91 -5.57
C LEU A 84 21.20 11.84 -5.91
N THR A 85 22.38 11.31 -6.22
CA THR A 85 23.54 12.07 -6.71
C THR A 85 23.19 12.90 -7.95
N ASP A 86 22.34 12.42 -8.85
CA ASP A 86 21.91 13.15 -10.05
C ASP A 86 21.06 14.37 -9.72
N TYR A 87 20.27 14.29 -8.65
CA TYR A 87 19.48 15.41 -8.13
C TYR A 87 20.35 16.40 -7.36
N LEU A 88 21.33 15.91 -6.58
CA LEU A 88 22.26 16.78 -5.84
C LEU A 88 23.13 17.63 -6.78
N ASN A 89 23.53 17.10 -7.93
CA ASN A 89 24.33 17.82 -8.93
C ASN A 89 23.49 18.52 -10.01
N SER A 90 22.14 18.47 -9.88
CA SER A 90 21.16 19.09 -10.78
C SER A 90 21.19 18.56 -12.23
N THR A 91 21.71 17.34 -12.47
CA THR A 91 21.59 16.67 -13.77
C THR A 91 20.19 16.11 -14.00
N LYS A 92 19.51 15.73 -12.91
CA LYS A 92 18.06 15.46 -12.87
C LYS A 92 17.37 16.50 -12.01
N LYS A 93 16.11 16.75 -12.28
CA LYS A 93 15.26 17.67 -11.52
C LYS A 93 13.93 17.03 -11.18
N MET A 94 13.41 17.30 -10.02
CA MET A 94 12.02 17.00 -9.70
C MET A 94 11.13 18.06 -10.33
N THR A 95 9.94 17.68 -10.79
CA THR A 95 9.00 18.61 -11.41
C THR A 95 7.59 18.36 -10.89
N VAL A 96 6.76 19.39 -10.91
CA VAL A 96 5.32 19.33 -10.61
C VAL A 96 4.61 20.41 -11.40
N ASP A 97 3.43 20.11 -11.94
CA ASP A 97 2.56 21.13 -12.49
C ASP A 97 1.84 21.83 -11.35
N VAL A 98 1.88 23.17 -11.34
CA VAL A 98 1.30 24.01 -10.29
C VAL A 98 0.41 25.07 -10.89
N PHE A 99 -0.75 25.27 -10.27
CA PHE A 99 -1.64 26.41 -10.49
C PHE A 99 -1.66 27.23 -9.20
N SER A 100 -1.01 28.38 -9.22
CA SER A 100 -0.81 29.27 -8.07
C SER A 100 -1.67 30.52 -8.14
N PRO A 101 -2.19 31.06 -7.02
CA PRO A 101 -2.95 32.32 -7.01
C PRO A 101 -2.06 33.55 -7.28
N ALA A 102 -0.72 33.42 -7.16
CA ALA A 102 0.18 34.56 -7.30
C ALA A 102 1.54 34.14 -7.89
N VAL A 103 2.23 35.13 -8.47
CA VAL A 103 3.62 35.05 -8.93
C VAL A 103 4.56 35.23 -7.74
N GLY A 104 5.73 34.59 -7.79
CA GLY A 104 6.78 34.77 -6.79
C GLY A 104 6.59 33.93 -5.52
N ILE A 105 5.67 32.96 -5.54
CA ILE A 105 5.47 32.04 -4.42
C ILE A 105 6.65 31.07 -4.32
N PRO A 106 7.34 31.01 -3.18
CA PRO A 106 8.41 30.04 -2.96
C PRO A 106 7.84 28.64 -2.74
N LEU A 107 8.41 27.67 -3.45
CA LEU A 107 8.14 26.22 -3.27
C LEU A 107 9.40 25.50 -2.84
N GLN A 108 9.24 24.42 -2.09
CA GLN A 108 10.34 23.56 -1.69
C GLN A 108 9.96 22.09 -1.79
N ILE A 109 10.93 21.28 -2.19
CA ILE A 109 10.94 19.85 -1.92
C ILE A 109 12.08 19.55 -0.96
N THR A 110 11.82 18.77 0.08
CA THR A 110 12.84 18.17 0.95
C THR A 110 12.79 16.65 0.77
N LEU A 111 13.94 16.02 0.58
CA LEU A 111 14.07 14.57 0.62
C LEU A 111 14.57 14.16 2.01
N GLU A 112 13.92 13.17 2.62
CA GLU A 112 14.15 12.82 4.03
C GLU A 112 14.26 11.31 4.26
N ASP A 113 15.04 10.95 5.28
CA ASP A 113 14.94 9.66 5.97
C ASP A 113 13.75 9.73 6.94
N SER A 114 12.64 9.11 6.56
CA SER A 114 11.40 9.12 7.36
C SER A 114 11.54 8.45 8.73
N ALA A 115 12.56 7.60 8.93
CA ALA A 115 12.80 6.95 10.21
C ALA A 115 13.46 7.90 11.26
N ILE A 116 14.11 8.97 10.78
CA ILE A 116 14.83 9.94 11.64
C ILE A 116 14.14 11.29 11.65
N ALA A 117 13.70 11.78 10.48
CA ALA A 117 13.10 13.10 10.35
C ALA A 117 11.83 13.26 11.19
N GLY A 118 11.72 14.33 11.93
CA GLY A 118 10.57 14.61 12.79
C GLY A 118 10.30 16.11 12.91
N ALA A 119 9.14 16.51 13.38
CA ALA A 119 8.68 17.91 13.43
C ALA A 119 9.58 18.86 14.25
N THR A 120 10.36 18.33 15.19
CA THR A 120 11.10 19.15 16.17
C THR A 120 12.62 18.94 16.16
N ASN A 121 13.14 18.10 15.25
CA ASN A 121 14.56 17.71 15.28
C ASN A 121 15.36 18.20 14.05
N TYR A 122 14.90 19.26 13.37
CA TYR A 122 15.67 19.83 12.27
C TYR A 122 17.11 20.14 12.71
N PRO A 123 18.16 19.78 11.91
CA PRO A 123 18.10 19.25 10.55
C PRO A 123 18.12 17.72 10.43
N ASP A 124 18.05 16.97 11.54
CA ASP A 124 18.23 15.53 11.56
C ASP A 124 17.27 14.84 10.56
N GLY A 125 17.80 13.94 9.75
CA GLY A 125 17.08 13.18 8.73
C GLY A 125 16.80 13.92 7.42
N ARG A 126 17.13 15.24 7.29
CA ARG A 126 16.90 16.04 6.07
C ARG A 126 18.07 15.89 5.12
N HIS A 127 17.92 14.93 4.18
CA HIS A 127 18.98 14.61 3.21
C HIS A 127 19.30 15.78 2.29
N SER A 128 18.30 16.37 1.63
CA SER A 128 18.52 17.45 0.64
C SER A 128 17.27 18.33 0.46
N ILE A 129 17.51 19.60 0.16
CA ILE A 129 16.49 20.62 -0.11
C ILE A 129 16.63 21.09 -1.55
N TYR A 130 15.48 21.28 -2.21
CA TYR A 130 15.35 21.79 -3.57
C TYR A 130 14.30 22.90 -3.58
N THR A 131 14.57 23.99 -4.28
CA THR A 131 13.72 25.18 -4.30
C THR A 131 13.28 25.57 -5.70
N ALA A 132 12.15 26.23 -5.76
CA ALA A 132 11.60 26.83 -6.96
C ALA A 132 10.71 28.04 -6.60
N THR A 133 10.23 28.75 -7.61
CA THR A 133 9.35 29.90 -7.42
C THR A 133 8.37 29.98 -8.59
N THR A 134 7.10 30.29 -8.32
CA THR A 134 6.08 30.44 -9.36
C THR A 134 6.32 31.67 -10.24
N THR A 135 6.04 31.54 -11.54
CA THR A 135 6.28 32.60 -12.52
C THR A 135 5.01 33.17 -13.15
N VAL A 136 3.90 32.45 -13.02
CA VAL A 136 2.57 32.86 -13.47
C VAL A 136 1.56 32.79 -12.33
N ALA A 137 0.43 33.48 -12.47
CA ALA A 137 -0.66 33.47 -11.50
C ALA A 137 -1.97 33.08 -12.18
N ASN A 138 -2.74 32.18 -11.55
CA ASN A 138 -4.01 31.65 -12.06
C ASN A 138 -3.88 30.98 -13.44
N GLU A 139 -2.74 30.37 -13.68
CA GLU A 139 -2.42 29.57 -14.85
C GLU A 139 -1.57 28.38 -14.43
N TRP A 140 -1.64 27.28 -15.18
CA TRP A 140 -0.76 26.13 -14.97
C TRP A 140 0.66 26.41 -15.47
N GLU A 141 1.65 26.05 -14.67
CA GLU A 141 3.06 26.00 -15.06
C GLU A 141 3.74 24.75 -14.54
N THR A 142 4.66 24.20 -15.31
CA THR A 142 5.54 23.12 -14.82
C THR A 142 6.68 23.74 -14.04
N ILE A 143 6.75 23.46 -12.76
CA ILE A 143 7.80 23.90 -11.85
C ILE A 143 8.95 22.89 -11.86
N GLU A 144 10.15 23.36 -12.07
CA GLU A 144 11.40 22.58 -11.94
C GLU A 144 12.13 23.00 -10.67
N PHE A 145 12.38 22.03 -9.77
CA PHE A 145 13.12 22.26 -8.53
C PHE A 145 14.62 22.16 -8.75
N THR A 146 15.37 23.10 -8.17
CA THR A 146 16.81 23.15 -8.21
C THR A 146 17.39 22.88 -6.84
N PHE A 147 18.48 22.09 -6.77
CA PHE A 147 19.17 21.78 -5.51
C PHE A 147 19.62 23.07 -4.81
N ASP A 148 19.35 23.18 -3.54
CA ASP A 148 19.70 24.29 -2.67
C ASP A 148 20.76 23.87 -1.66
N SER A 149 20.47 22.88 -0.83
CA SER A 149 21.35 22.52 0.29
C SER A 149 21.17 21.07 0.75
N ARG A 150 22.11 20.61 1.59
CA ARG A 150 22.07 19.32 2.26
C ARG A 150 22.16 19.55 3.78
N PRO A 151 21.03 19.73 4.47
CA PRO A 151 20.99 20.08 5.90
C PRO A 151 21.63 19.03 6.80
N ASP A 152 21.35 17.75 6.54
CA ASP A 152 21.97 16.61 7.23
C ASP A 152 22.76 15.77 6.23
N ASN A 153 24.06 16.00 6.16
CA ASN A 153 24.97 15.26 5.28
C ASN A 153 25.35 13.87 5.81
N THR A 154 24.85 13.47 6.94
CA THR A 154 25.06 12.14 7.52
C THR A 154 24.02 11.11 7.05
N VAL A 155 22.89 11.58 6.49
CA VAL A 155 21.88 10.71 5.91
C VAL A 155 22.40 10.07 4.63
N PRO A 156 22.51 8.74 4.55
CA PRO A 156 22.93 8.05 3.33
C PRO A 156 21.77 7.99 2.32
N ASP A 157 22.07 7.93 1.03
CA ASP A 157 21.08 7.93 -0.05
C ASP A 157 20.08 6.77 0.09
N GLU A 158 20.55 5.60 0.51
CA GLU A 158 19.77 4.38 0.71
C GLU A 158 18.73 4.43 1.85
N ASN A 159 18.78 5.46 2.68
CA ASN A 159 17.79 5.65 3.77
C ASN A 159 16.70 6.67 3.41
N VAL A 160 16.85 7.37 2.29
CA VAL A 160 15.89 8.40 1.89
C VAL A 160 14.63 7.75 1.31
N THR A 161 13.49 7.97 1.97
CA THR A 161 12.22 7.33 1.63
C THR A 161 11.05 8.32 1.52
N SER A 162 11.27 9.61 1.82
CA SER A 162 10.18 10.60 1.82
C SER A 162 10.52 11.82 0.97
N LEU A 163 9.49 12.33 0.30
CA LEU A 163 9.47 13.60 -0.40
C LEU A 163 8.47 14.52 0.32
N ILE A 164 8.95 15.67 0.77
CA ILE A 164 8.14 16.66 1.46
C ILE A 164 7.96 17.86 0.54
N LEU A 165 6.71 18.17 0.17
CA LEU A 165 6.37 19.32 -0.67
C LEU A 165 5.82 20.44 0.20
N LEU A 166 6.32 21.67 -0.01
CA LEU A 166 5.90 22.87 0.69
C LEU A 166 5.56 23.99 -0.31
N PHE A 167 4.43 24.65 -0.07
CA PHE A 167 4.01 25.84 -0.79
C PHE A 167 4.12 27.07 0.12
N ASP A 168 4.59 28.20 -0.43
CA ASP A 168 4.67 29.51 0.23
C ASP A 168 5.38 29.48 1.57
N ILE A 169 6.60 28.95 1.56
CA ILE A 169 7.42 28.72 2.75
C ILE A 169 7.73 30.04 3.46
N GLY A 170 7.64 30.04 4.76
CA GLY A 170 7.96 31.18 5.58
C GLY A 170 6.79 32.15 5.79
N ASN A 171 5.64 31.88 5.19
CA ASN A 171 4.44 32.71 5.30
C ASN A 171 3.29 31.93 5.96
N ASN A 172 2.40 32.66 6.63
CA ASN A 172 1.20 32.13 7.26
C ASN A 172 -0.01 32.58 6.45
N THR A 173 -0.29 31.90 5.33
CA THR A 173 -1.41 32.20 4.43
C THR A 173 -2.47 31.11 4.46
N ASN A 174 -3.66 31.40 3.95
CA ASN A 174 -4.73 30.45 3.74
C ASN A 174 -4.98 30.30 2.23
N ASP A 175 -3.93 30.43 1.43
CA ASP A 175 -4.00 30.38 -0.01
C ASP A 175 -4.28 28.96 -0.51
N THR A 176 -4.94 28.89 -1.65
CA THR A 176 -5.27 27.64 -2.34
C THR A 176 -4.35 27.46 -3.54
N TYR A 177 -3.74 26.30 -3.61
CA TYR A 177 -2.92 25.84 -4.73
C TYR A 177 -3.54 24.59 -5.34
N TYR A 178 -3.31 24.41 -6.65
CA TYR A 178 -3.58 23.12 -7.29
C TYR A 178 -2.28 22.58 -7.84
N PHE A 179 -2.09 21.29 -7.77
CA PHE A 179 -0.90 20.66 -8.31
C PHE A 179 -1.21 19.28 -8.92
N ASP A 180 -0.35 18.86 -9.85
CA ASP A 180 -0.54 17.67 -10.64
C ASP A 180 0.80 17.20 -11.23
N ASN A 181 0.81 16.01 -11.82
CA ASN A 181 1.98 15.50 -12.54
C ASN A 181 3.28 15.63 -11.73
N LEU A 182 3.29 15.13 -10.49
CA LEU A 182 4.48 15.13 -9.65
C LEU A 182 5.48 14.08 -10.14
N TYR A 183 6.64 14.52 -10.59
CA TYR A 183 7.77 13.66 -10.97
C TYR A 183 8.90 13.79 -9.96
N GLY A 184 9.45 12.65 -9.56
CA GLY A 184 10.50 12.58 -8.56
C GLY A 184 11.54 11.50 -8.82
N PRO A 185 12.41 11.22 -7.83
CA PRO A 185 13.39 10.14 -7.90
C PRO A 185 12.72 8.78 -8.11
N GLU A 186 13.37 7.91 -8.85
CA GLU A 186 13.07 6.47 -8.80
C GLU A 186 13.34 5.93 -7.40
N PHE A 187 12.56 4.92 -7.01
CA PHE A 187 12.78 4.20 -5.76
C PHE A 187 12.54 2.70 -5.95
N ASP A 188 13.02 1.91 -5.00
CA ASP A 188 12.77 0.47 -4.98
C ASP A 188 11.29 0.20 -4.70
N ASN A 189 10.49 0.41 -5.74
CA ASN A 189 9.06 0.17 -5.66
C ASN A 189 8.82 -1.34 -5.58
N GLN A 190 8.68 -1.85 -4.37
CA GLN A 190 8.36 -3.25 -4.11
C GLN A 190 7.06 -3.67 -4.80
N CYS A 191 6.24 -2.69 -5.20
CA CYS A 191 4.99 -2.89 -5.92
C CYS A 191 5.12 -2.87 -7.46
N ALA A 192 6.31 -2.59 -8.02
CA ALA A 192 6.51 -2.46 -9.47
C ALA A 192 6.14 -3.74 -10.26
N ASN A 193 6.10 -4.89 -9.60
CA ASN A 193 5.68 -6.16 -10.18
C ASN A 193 4.37 -6.68 -9.58
N ALA A 194 3.70 -5.92 -8.74
CA ALA A 194 2.40 -6.29 -8.22
C ALA A 194 1.37 -6.20 -9.36
N ASN A 195 0.66 -7.30 -9.58
CA ASN A 195 -0.42 -7.33 -10.56
C ASN A 195 -1.69 -6.80 -9.91
N ILE A 196 -1.81 -5.47 -9.82
CA ILE A 196 -2.94 -4.79 -9.20
C ILE A 196 -4.03 -4.60 -10.25
N ASP A 197 -5.21 -5.15 -9.99
CA ASP A 197 -6.42 -4.90 -10.78
C ASP A 197 -7.36 -3.98 -9.98
N ALA A 198 -7.51 -2.75 -10.41
CA ALA A 198 -8.36 -1.74 -9.76
C ALA A 198 -9.83 -2.14 -9.60
N ASN A 199 -10.29 -3.17 -10.34
CA ASN A 199 -11.65 -3.69 -10.21
C ASN A 199 -11.80 -4.70 -9.06
N VAL A 200 -10.71 -5.22 -8.52
CA VAL A 200 -10.71 -6.22 -7.44
C VAL A 200 -9.78 -5.88 -6.28
N ASP A 201 -8.68 -5.17 -6.49
CA ASP A 201 -7.70 -4.79 -5.46
C ASP A 201 -7.92 -3.34 -5.04
N PHE A 202 -8.63 -3.12 -3.95
CA PHE A 202 -9.07 -1.78 -3.56
C PHE A 202 -8.07 -1.04 -2.69
N ALA A 203 -7.65 -1.63 -1.57
CA ALA A 203 -6.65 -1.00 -0.69
C ALA A 203 -5.94 -2.04 0.18
N ASP A 204 -4.60 -2.07 0.09
CA ASP A 204 -3.73 -2.88 0.94
C ASP A 204 -2.68 -2.02 1.67
N TRP A 205 -2.70 -0.71 1.51
CA TRP A 205 -1.72 0.27 2.01
C TRP A 205 -0.25 -0.01 1.65
N ASP A 206 0.06 -1.15 1.07
CA ASP A 206 1.40 -1.44 0.53
C ASP A 206 1.49 -1.07 -0.95
N CYS A 207 0.57 -1.56 -1.78
CA CYS A 207 0.67 -1.47 -3.24
C CYS A 207 -0.62 -1.04 -3.94
N SER A 208 -1.79 -1.27 -3.37
CA SER A 208 -3.06 -0.91 -4.00
C SER A 208 -3.77 0.21 -3.26
N TRP A 209 -4.28 1.17 -4.03
CA TRP A 209 -5.13 2.24 -3.54
C TRP A 209 -6.14 2.65 -4.61
N ASN A 210 -7.25 1.93 -4.66
CA ASN A 210 -8.33 2.12 -5.62
C ASN A 210 -9.66 2.43 -4.91
N LEU A 211 -9.56 3.14 -3.79
CA LEU A 211 -10.69 3.68 -3.05
C LEU A 211 -10.64 5.20 -3.04
N GLY A 212 -11.78 5.81 -3.23
CA GLY A 212 -11.98 7.20 -2.90
C GLY A 212 -12.24 7.33 -1.40
N ILE A 213 -11.19 7.54 -0.60
CA ILE A 213 -11.28 7.84 0.84
C ILE A 213 -10.39 9.04 1.13
N CYS A 214 -10.87 9.97 1.95
CA CYS A 214 -10.02 11.02 2.50
C CYS A 214 -9.02 10.45 3.50
N PRO A 215 -7.73 10.61 3.30
CA PRO A 215 -6.73 10.17 4.27
C PRO A 215 -6.65 11.08 5.51
N SER A 216 -7.40 12.18 5.58
CA SER A 216 -7.42 13.12 6.70
C SER A 216 -8.83 13.36 7.22
N ALA A 217 -8.94 13.85 8.47
CA ALA A 217 -10.22 14.16 9.14
C ALA A 217 -11.06 15.27 8.49
N SER A 218 -10.59 15.91 7.45
CA SER A 218 -11.38 16.88 6.69
C SER A 218 -12.27 16.15 5.69
N PRO A 219 -13.56 16.50 5.57
CA PRO A 219 -14.41 15.96 4.52
C PRO A 219 -13.81 16.32 3.16
N CYS A 220 -13.60 15.33 2.32
CA CYS A 220 -13.18 15.55 0.95
C CYS A 220 -14.30 16.23 0.17
N ALA A 221 -13.95 17.07 -0.79
CA ALA A 221 -14.92 17.80 -1.62
C ALA A 221 -15.81 16.88 -2.47
N HIS A 222 -15.43 15.62 -2.62
CA HIS A 222 -16.14 14.63 -3.43
C HIS A 222 -16.42 13.36 -2.63
N TYR A 223 -17.58 13.25 -2.02
CA TYR A 223 -18.30 12.04 -1.58
C TYR A 223 -17.56 11.06 -0.64
N ASP A 224 -16.27 11.21 -0.46
CA ASP A 224 -15.50 10.41 0.46
C ASP A 224 -15.53 11.07 1.83
N TYR A 225 -15.81 10.32 2.87
CA TYR A 225 -15.97 10.89 4.20
C TYR A 225 -15.44 9.95 5.27
N ILE A 226 -14.68 10.50 6.18
CA ILE A 226 -14.35 9.86 7.45
C ILE A 226 -14.70 10.78 8.61
N SER A 227 -15.32 10.23 9.65
CA SER A 227 -15.60 11.00 10.87
C SER A 227 -14.39 11.12 11.76
N GLY A 228 -13.55 10.08 11.78
CA GLY A 228 -12.32 10.02 12.55
C GLY A 228 -11.08 10.45 11.75
N TRP A 229 -9.97 9.79 12.00
CA TRP A 229 -8.69 10.03 11.33
C TRP A 229 -8.16 8.72 10.75
N LEU A 230 -7.90 8.70 9.45
CA LEU A 230 -7.28 7.57 8.75
C LEU A 230 -5.90 7.99 8.27
N ASN A 231 -4.88 7.30 8.74
CA ASN A 231 -3.49 7.53 8.37
C ASN A 231 -2.89 6.27 7.75
N HIS A 232 -1.91 6.44 6.89
CA HIS A 232 -1.00 5.37 6.49
C HIS A 232 -0.05 5.08 7.66
N ALA A 233 0.05 3.84 8.10
CA ALA A 233 0.85 3.46 9.26
C ALA A 233 1.54 2.12 9.08
N TYR A 234 2.58 1.86 9.85
CA TYR A 234 3.16 0.51 9.91
C TYR A 234 2.14 -0.48 10.47
N ASN A 235 2.14 -1.69 9.90
CA ASN A 235 1.36 -2.80 10.42
C ASN A 235 1.75 -3.06 11.89
N PRO A 236 0.80 -2.99 12.84
CA PRO A 236 1.10 -3.10 14.27
C PRO A 236 1.52 -4.50 14.70
N ASP A 237 1.23 -5.53 13.90
CA ASP A 237 1.49 -6.95 14.23
C ASP A 237 1.58 -7.78 12.95
N PRO A 238 2.68 -7.67 12.17
CA PRO A 238 2.88 -8.49 10.97
C PRO A 238 2.90 -9.99 11.34
N ASN A 239 1.96 -10.75 10.79
CA ASN A 239 1.82 -12.18 11.08
C ASN A 239 1.20 -12.93 9.88
N SER A 240 0.95 -14.24 10.01
CA SER A 240 0.42 -15.07 8.92
C SER A 240 -0.99 -14.70 8.44
N ILE A 241 -1.73 -13.86 9.16
CA ILE A 241 -3.03 -13.32 8.72
C ILE A 241 -2.79 -12.05 7.90
N ASN A 242 -1.85 -11.21 8.35
CA ASN A 242 -1.49 -9.98 7.68
C ASN A 242 0.03 -9.79 7.67
N GLU A 243 0.65 -10.11 6.53
CA GLU A 243 2.10 -9.99 6.31
C GLU A 243 2.50 -8.62 5.73
N SER A 244 1.52 -7.74 5.46
CA SER A 244 1.74 -6.39 4.92
C SER A 244 2.70 -5.60 5.81
N LYS A 245 3.49 -4.74 5.19
CA LYS A 245 4.36 -3.81 5.91
C LYS A 245 3.59 -2.63 6.48
N TYR A 246 2.59 -2.17 5.74
CA TYR A 246 1.75 -1.03 6.09
C TYR A 246 0.28 -1.45 6.25
N SER A 247 -0.51 -0.55 6.81
CA SER A 247 -1.96 -0.67 6.98
C SER A 247 -2.58 0.70 7.23
N GLY A 248 -3.89 0.84 7.10
CA GLY A 248 -4.59 2.06 7.45
C GLY A 248 -4.88 2.14 8.94
N GLU A 249 -4.27 3.08 9.65
CA GLU A 249 -4.60 3.38 11.06
C GLU A 249 -5.82 4.28 11.13
N TYR A 250 -6.96 3.77 11.58
CA TYR A 250 -8.17 4.53 11.80
C TYR A 250 -8.41 4.79 13.29
N THR A 251 -8.37 6.06 13.69
CA THR A 251 -8.74 6.51 15.04
C THR A 251 -10.15 7.07 15.00
N ARG A 252 -11.04 6.55 15.81
CA ARG A 252 -12.43 6.99 15.90
C ARG A 252 -12.55 8.40 16.44
N ASN A 253 -13.56 9.12 15.95
CA ASN A 253 -13.91 10.44 16.48
C ASN A 253 -14.81 10.29 17.72
N PRO A 254 -14.39 10.81 18.88
CA PRO A 254 -15.21 10.75 20.09
C PRO A 254 -16.41 11.74 20.08
N ASN A 255 -16.45 12.66 19.10
CA ASN A 255 -17.51 13.67 18.98
C ASN A 255 -17.95 13.83 17.53
N PRO A 256 -18.40 12.75 16.85
CA PRO A 256 -18.83 12.84 15.46
C PRO A 256 -20.13 13.64 15.35
N ILE A 257 -20.32 14.30 14.20
CA ILE A 257 -21.63 14.83 13.83
C ILE A 257 -22.41 13.68 13.20
N GLY A 258 -23.24 13.00 14.00
CA GLY A 258 -23.93 11.76 13.62
C GLY A 258 -23.14 10.52 14.03
N GLU A 259 -23.14 9.49 13.21
CA GLU A 259 -22.35 8.28 13.44
C GLU A 259 -20.90 8.46 13.01
N ASP A 260 -19.98 7.77 13.70
CA ASP A 260 -18.60 7.68 13.30
C ASP A 260 -18.45 6.65 12.16
N VAL A 261 -18.16 7.12 10.97
CA VAL A 261 -18.16 6.30 9.74
C VAL A 261 -16.91 6.52 8.91
N LEU A 262 -16.57 5.48 8.15
CA LEU A 262 -15.65 5.55 7.01
C LEU A 262 -16.46 5.20 5.76
N ILE A 263 -16.59 6.15 4.83
CA ILE A 263 -17.27 5.96 3.55
C ILE A 263 -16.20 5.83 2.47
N ALA A 264 -16.22 4.73 1.73
CA ALA A 264 -15.29 4.47 0.65
C ALA A 264 -16.03 4.20 -0.66
N TYR A 265 -15.61 4.88 -1.73
CA TYR A 265 -16.06 4.64 -3.10
C TYR A 265 -15.06 3.79 -3.84
N PHE A 266 -15.56 2.90 -4.70
CA PHE A 266 -14.69 2.14 -5.58
C PHE A 266 -14.24 3.00 -6.76
N SER A 267 -12.94 3.12 -6.99
CA SER A 267 -12.39 3.95 -8.08
C SER A 267 -12.83 3.44 -9.46
N SER A 268 -13.11 2.15 -9.59
CA SER A 268 -13.70 1.53 -10.78
C SER A 268 -15.18 1.89 -11.02
N GLY A 269 -15.83 2.59 -10.07
CA GLY A 269 -17.27 2.85 -10.10
C GLY A 269 -18.09 1.72 -9.52
N VAL A 270 -19.00 1.14 -10.30
CA VAL A 270 -19.82 0.00 -9.87
C VAL A 270 -18.98 -1.26 -9.74
N LEU A 271 -19.11 -1.99 -8.63
CA LEU A 271 -18.46 -3.29 -8.45
C LEU A 271 -18.89 -4.28 -9.54
N ASP A 272 -17.92 -4.91 -10.20
CA ASP A 272 -18.17 -6.05 -11.07
C ASP A 272 -18.22 -7.36 -10.27
N LEU A 273 -19.43 -7.80 -9.95
CA LEU A 273 -19.69 -9.02 -9.21
C LEU A 273 -20.00 -10.22 -10.13
N SER A 274 -19.67 -10.15 -11.42
CA SER A 274 -19.95 -11.22 -12.39
C SER A 274 -19.11 -12.49 -12.15
N VAL A 275 -17.90 -12.34 -11.60
CA VAL A 275 -16.94 -13.41 -11.29
C VAL A 275 -16.56 -13.39 -9.82
N ASN A 276 -16.19 -12.21 -9.32
CA ASN A 276 -15.68 -12.02 -7.95
C ASN A 276 -16.81 -11.51 -7.06
N THR A 277 -17.37 -12.39 -6.21
CA THR A 277 -18.54 -12.07 -5.38
C THR A 277 -18.25 -12.00 -3.89
N TYR A 278 -16.99 -12.26 -3.50
CA TYR A 278 -16.58 -12.22 -2.10
C TYR A 278 -15.75 -10.97 -1.84
N PHE A 279 -16.27 -10.06 -1.03
CA PHE A 279 -15.54 -8.88 -0.57
C PHE A 279 -14.79 -9.22 0.72
N ASN A 280 -13.47 -9.07 0.68
CA ASN A 280 -12.58 -9.43 1.77
C ASN A 280 -11.91 -8.20 2.34
N PHE A 281 -11.60 -8.25 3.62
CA PHE A 281 -10.82 -7.21 4.32
C PHE A 281 -10.25 -7.77 5.62
N LYS A 282 -9.26 -7.09 6.16
CA LYS A 282 -8.65 -7.41 7.45
C LYS A 282 -8.83 -6.27 8.43
N LEU A 283 -9.07 -6.60 9.70
CA LEU A 283 -9.15 -5.64 10.81
C LEU A 283 -8.30 -6.09 11.99
N TYR A 284 -7.70 -5.11 12.64
CA TYR A 284 -7.00 -5.24 13.90
C TYR A 284 -7.49 -4.16 14.85
N GLY A 285 -7.76 -4.49 16.11
CA GLY A 285 -8.23 -3.51 17.10
C GLY A 285 -8.93 -4.16 18.30
N PRO A 286 -9.64 -3.36 19.09
CA PRO A 286 -10.42 -3.87 20.23
C PRO A 286 -11.63 -4.69 19.76
N PRO A 287 -12.10 -5.65 20.59
CA PRO A 287 -13.25 -6.50 20.25
C PRO A 287 -14.55 -5.68 20.27
N ARG A 288 -15.03 -5.33 19.09
CA ARG A 288 -16.22 -4.48 18.88
C ARG A 288 -17.08 -4.99 17.72
N PRO A 289 -18.38 -4.65 17.70
CA PRO A 289 -19.23 -4.89 16.55
C PRO A 289 -18.71 -4.17 15.30
N ILE A 290 -18.88 -4.82 14.14
CA ILE A 290 -18.57 -4.29 12.82
C ILE A 290 -19.86 -4.31 12.01
N TYR A 291 -20.19 -3.19 11.37
CA TYR A 291 -21.26 -3.10 10.41
C TYR A 291 -20.74 -2.47 9.11
N ILE A 292 -21.04 -3.10 7.97
CA ILE A 292 -20.75 -2.55 6.66
C ILE A 292 -22.05 -2.47 5.87
N SER A 293 -22.37 -1.28 5.38
CA SER A 293 -23.46 -1.02 4.45
C SER A 293 -22.89 -0.85 3.05
N PHE A 294 -23.18 -1.79 2.15
CA PHE A 294 -22.89 -1.66 0.72
C PHE A 294 -24.02 -0.91 0.05
N GLN A 295 -23.73 0.15 -0.70
CA GLN A 295 -24.73 1.10 -1.15
C GLN A 295 -24.60 1.41 -2.65
N ASP A 296 -25.76 1.79 -3.24
CA ASP A 296 -25.85 2.32 -4.60
C ASP A 296 -25.51 3.81 -4.69
N ALA A 297 -25.53 4.40 -5.89
CA ALA A 297 -25.29 5.82 -6.15
C ALA A 297 -26.24 6.76 -5.39
N ASN A 298 -27.42 6.28 -4.98
CA ASN A 298 -28.42 7.07 -4.27
C ASN A 298 -28.33 6.91 -2.75
N ASN A 299 -27.27 6.27 -2.26
CA ASN A 299 -27.07 5.95 -0.83
C ASN A 299 -28.05 4.91 -0.26
N ASN A 300 -28.77 4.17 -1.11
CA ASN A 300 -29.61 3.09 -0.63
C ASN A 300 -28.74 1.88 -0.29
N GLU A 301 -29.01 1.28 0.86
CA GLU A 301 -28.36 0.02 1.25
C GLU A 301 -28.83 -1.13 0.35
N VAL A 302 -27.87 -1.72 -0.38
CA VAL A 302 -28.09 -2.89 -1.23
C VAL A 302 -27.84 -4.17 -0.45
N TYR A 303 -26.84 -4.15 0.43
CA TYR A 303 -26.45 -5.29 1.26
C TYR A 303 -25.86 -4.80 2.58
N ALA A 304 -26.17 -5.52 3.66
CA ALA A 304 -25.62 -5.25 5.00
C ALA A 304 -24.82 -6.44 5.51
N PHE A 305 -23.63 -6.17 6.01
CA PHE A 305 -22.79 -7.15 6.69
C PHE A 305 -22.65 -6.79 8.16
N ASN A 306 -22.91 -7.76 9.04
CA ASN A 306 -22.76 -7.63 10.48
C ASN A 306 -21.78 -8.69 11.01
N SER A 307 -20.82 -8.27 11.79
CA SER A 307 -19.85 -9.16 12.43
C SER A 307 -19.34 -8.57 13.74
N VAL A 308 -18.36 -9.22 14.34
CA VAL A 308 -17.69 -8.77 15.56
C VAL A 308 -16.20 -9.02 15.40
N LEU A 309 -15.37 -8.00 15.67
CA LEU A 309 -13.96 -8.20 15.92
C LEU A 309 -13.84 -8.88 17.29
N SER A 310 -13.51 -10.16 17.31
CA SER A 310 -13.66 -11.02 18.50
C SER A 310 -12.40 -11.07 19.37
N SER A 311 -11.24 -10.79 18.79
CA SER A 311 -9.94 -10.83 19.46
C SER A 311 -9.40 -9.41 19.70
N ASN A 312 -8.83 -9.19 20.87
CA ASN A 312 -8.29 -7.88 21.22
C ASN A 312 -6.89 -7.71 20.63
N ASN A 313 -6.74 -6.69 19.79
CA ASN A 313 -5.45 -6.34 19.16
C ASN A 313 -4.78 -7.54 18.46
N GLN A 314 -5.53 -8.16 17.58
CA GLN A 314 -5.06 -9.22 16.68
C GLN A 314 -5.72 -9.04 15.31
N TRP A 315 -4.99 -9.32 14.26
CA TRP A 315 -5.56 -9.34 12.92
C TRP A 315 -6.63 -10.42 12.79
N GLN A 316 -7.74 -10.04 12.19
CA GLN A 316 -8.81 -10.94 11.78
C GLN A 316 -9.21 -10.62 10.35
N GLN A 317 -9.41 -11.67 9.57
CA GLN A 317 -9.89 -11.57 8.20
C GLN A 317 -11.40 -11.77 8.18
N PHE A 318 -12.06 -11.00 7.33
CA PHE A 318 -13.51 -11.05 7.09
C PHE A 318 -13.77 -11.27 5.61
N THR A 319 -14.82 -12.02 5.32
CA THR A 319 -15.30 -12.28 3.97
C THR A 319 -16.81 -12.03 3.94
N VAL A 320 -17.26 -11.21 3.01
CA VAL A 320 -18.66 -10.88 2.78
C VAL A 320 -19.10 -11.50 1.47
N ASP A 321 -20.09 -12.38 1.52
CA ASP A 321 -20.67 -12.98 0.30
C ASP A 321 -21.72 -12.05 -0.30
N LEU A 322 -21.38 -11.41 -1.43
CA LEU A 322 -22.26 -10.53 -2.20
C LEU A 322 -22.95 -11.24 -3.36
N SER A 323 -22.86 -12.57 -3.48
CA SER A 323 -23.44 -13.34 -4.60
C SER A 323 -24.94 -13.13 -4.76
N SER A 324 -25.66 -12.94 -3.65
CA SER A 324 -27.12 -12.69 -3.64
C SER A 324 -27.52 -11.34 -4.23
N VAL A 325 -26.58 -10.40 -4.33
CA VAL A 325 -26.78 -9.04 -4.87
C VAL A 325 -25.91 -8.76 -6.10
N SER A 326 -25.37 -9.80 -6.74
CA SER A 326 -24.44 -9.68 -7.87
C SER A 326 -25.02 -8.97 -9.10
N THR A 327 -26.32 -8.80 -9.19
CA THR A 327 -26.99 -8.03 -10.26
C THR A 327 -27.35 -6.61 -9.87
N GLN A 328 -27.01 -6.18 -8.66
CA GLN A 328 -27.26 -4.85 -8.14
C GLN A 328 -26.05 -3.95 -8.34
N ASN A 329 -26.27 -2.65 -8.48
CA ASN A 329 -25.19 -1.69 -8.55
C ASN A 329 -24.72 -1.35 -7.12
N ILE A 330 -23.48 -1.65 -6.81
CA ILE A 330 -22.80 -1.24 -5.59
C ILE A 330 -21.67 -0.31 -5.99
N GLU A 331 -21.66 0.92 -5.50
CA GLU A 331 -20.66 1.94 -5.83
C GLU A 331 -19.80 2.33 -4.65
N ARG A 332 -20.24 2.04 -3.43
CA ARG A 332 -19.53 2.37 -2.20
C ARG A 332 -19.85 1.41 -1.06
N PHE A 333 -19.04 1.45 -0.03
CA PHE A 333 -19.38 0.89 1.27
C PHE A 333 -19.23 1.93 2.38
N VAL A 334 -20.01 1.74 3.46
CA VAL A 334 -19.92 2.53 4.69
C VAL A 334 -19.55 1.58 5.82
N LEU A 335 -18.38 1.79 6.41
CA LEU A 335 -17.89 0.99 7.53
C LEU A 335 -18.17 1.71 8.86
N PHE A 336 -18.83 1.00 9.76
CA PHE A 336 -19.03 1.41 11.14
C PHE A 336 -18.27 0.45 12.05
N LEU A 337 -17.46 0.99 12.92
CA LEU A 337 -16.75 0.27 13.97
C LEU A 337 -17.36 0.67 15.32
N ASP A 338 -18.07 -0.25 15.98
CA ASP A 338 -18.80 -0.01 17.23
C ASP A 338 -19.89 1.07 17.12
N GLN A 339 -20.87 0.83 16.25
CA GLN A 339 -21.95 1.75 15.94
C GLN A 339 -22.68 2.24 17.22
N SER A 340 -23.06 3.52 17.23
CA SER A 340 -23.76 4.19 18.33
C SER A 340 -22.94 4.34 19.63
N VAL A 341 -21.66 4.04 19.62
CA VAL A 341 -20.76 4.24 20.77
C VAL A 341 -19.72 5.32 20.44
N VAL A 342 -19.47 6.20 21.39
CA VAL A 342 -18.53 7.30 21.25
C VAL A 342 -17.27 6.98 22.06
N ASN A 343 -16.14 6.80 21.38
CA ASN A 343 -14.84 6.49 21.99
C ASN A 343 -13.68 6.91 21.09
N TRP A 344 -12.44 6.76 21.59
CA TRP A 344 -11.18 6.98 20.90
C TRP A 344 -10.54 5.67 20.43
N ASP A 345 -11.29 4.60 20.26
CA ASP A 345 -10.73 3.32 19.84
C ASP A 345 -9.97 3.47 18.51
N LYS A 346 -8.85 2.77 18.42
CA LYS A 346 -7.99 2.73 17.25
C LYS A 346 -8.09 1.36 16.59
N TYR A 347 -8.21 1.36 15.27
CA TYR A 347 -8.27 0.17 14.43
C TYR A 347 -7.23 0.26 13.34
N PHE A 348 -6.80 -0.88 12.83
CA PHE A 348 -6.02 -0.95 11.60
C PHE A 348 -6.80 -1.75 10.57
N LEU A 349 -6.77 -1.26 9.34
CA LEU A 349 -7.53 -1.74 8.19
C LEU A 349 -6.56 -2.20 7.13
N ASP A 350 -6.87 -3.31 6.42
CA ASP A 350 -5.99 -3.79 5.36
C ASP A 350 -6.70 -4.73 4.38
N ASP A 351 -6.09 -4.95 3.21
CA ASP A 351 -6.46 -5.95 2.21
C ASP A 351 -7.94 -5.92 1.80
N PHE A 352 -8.45 -4.76 1.45
CA PHE A 352 -9.78 -4.65 0.85
C PHE A 352 -9.73 -5.12 -0.61
N HIS A 353 -10.33 -6.28 -0.90
CA HIS A 353 -10.34 -6.83 -2.25
C HIS A 353 -11.53 -7.75 -2.53
N LEU A 354 -11.81 -8.00 -3.83
CA LEU A 354 -12.77 -9.02 -4.28
C LEU A 354 -12.06 -10.32 -4.67
N SER A 355 -12.74 -11.44 -4.43
CA SER A 355 -12.29 -12.76 -4.90
C SER A 355 -13.46 -13.61 -5.42
N SER A 356 -13.15 -14.61 -6.24
CA SER A 356 -14.14 -15.55 -6.77
C SER A 356 -14.47 -16.70 -5.80
N VAL A 357 -13.65 -16.86 -4.76
CA VAL A 357 -13.84 -17.85 -3.70
C VAL A 357 -13.73 -17.16 -2.35
N PRO A 358 -14.46 -17.61 -1.32
CA PRO A 358 -14.32 -17.03 0.01
C PRO A 358 -12.87 -17.24 0.47
N LEU A 359 -12.22 -16.16 0.91
CA LEU A 359 -10.97 -16.24 1.66
C LEU A 359 -11.30 -16.59 3.11
N ASP A 360 -12.12 -17.60 3.30
CA ASP A 360 -12.24 -18.21 4.60
C ASP A 360 -10.85 -18.80 4.91
N ILE A 361 -10.09 -18.15 5.78
CA ILE A 361 -9.15 -18.89 6.60
C ILE A 361 -10.08 -19.75 7.46
N LYS A 362 -10.62 -20.80 6.89
CA LYS A 362 -10.67 -21.99 7.68
C LYS A 362 -9.24 -22.13 8.19
N TYR A 363 -9.05 -21.85 9.46
CA TYR A 363 -8.19 -22.68 10.26
C TYR A 363 -8.73 -24.09 10.02
N PHE A 364 -8.41 -24.64 8.87
CA PHE A 364 -8.24 -26.05 8.82
C PHE A 364 -7.10 -26.27 9.80
N GLU A 365 -7.45 -26.75 10.96
CA GLU A 365 -6.58 -27.60 11.74
C GLU A 365 -6.19 -28.82 10.87
N LEU A 366 -5.66 -28.53 9.65
CA LEU A 366 -5.05 -29.52 8.76
C LEU A 366 -3.77 -30.06 9.41
N SER A 367 -3.27 -29.34 10.44
CA SER A 367 -2.24 -29.90 11.31
C SER A 367 -2.74 -31.15 12.04
N ASP A 368 -4.01 -31.21 12.40
CA ASP A 368 -4.58 -32.34 13.14
C ASP A 368 -4.96 -33.54 12.25
N ASN A 369 -5.09 -33.30 10.93
CA ASN A 369 -5.42 -34.36 9.97
C ASN A 369 -4.19 -35.02 9.29
N VAL A 370 -2.99 -34.49 9.52
CA VAL A 370 -1.73 -35.06 9.02
C VAL A 370 -0.81 -35.41 10.17
N ASN A 371 -0.62 -36.71 10.38
CA ASN A 371 0.26 -37.23 11.40
C ASN A 371 1.58 -37.65 10.77
N VAL A 372 2.68 -37.25 11.40
CA VAL A 372 4.06 -37.64 11.03
C VAL A 372 4.69 -38.32 12.21
N PHE A 373 5.02 -39.62 12.05
CA PHE A 373 5.50 -40.44 13.16
C PHE A 373 6.45 -41.55 12.70
N PRO A 374 7.33 -42.03 13.61
CA PRO A 374 7.62 -41.46 14.92
C PRO A 374 8.34 -40.12 14.82
N ASN A 375 8.25 -39.29 15.84
CA ASN A 375 9.04 -38.07 15.97
C ASN A 375 9.46 -37.94 17.46
N PRO A 376 10.71 -38.16 17.84
CA PRO A 376 11.89 -38.39 16.98
C PRO A 376 11.86 -39.69 16.17
N VAL A 377 12.55 -39.65 15.01
CA VAL A 377 12.60 -40.77 14.05
C VAL A 377 14.04 -41.19 13.78
N ASN A 378 14.24 -42.53 13.52
CA ASN A 378 15.54 -43.07 13.17
C ASN A 378 15.65 -43.39 11.68
N ASN A 379 14.89 -44.36 11.18
CA ASN A 379 15.07 -44.90 9.83
C ASN A 379 13.89 -44.65 8.91
N LEU A 380 12.68 -44.91 9.38
CA LEU A 380 11.46 -44.84 8.57
C LEU A 380 10.48 -43.84 9.15
N LEU A 381 10.14 -42.84 8.38
CA LEU A 381 9.13 -41.85 8.70
C LEU A 381 7.81 -42.23 8.06
N ASN A 382 6.75 -42.28 8.84
CA ASN A 382 5.41 -42.53 8.37
C ASN A 382 4.64 -41.23 8.37
N VAL A 383 3.82 -41.05 7.35
CA VAL A 383 2.88 -39.95 7.20
C VAL A 383 1.50 -40.52 6.99
N SER A 384 0.53 -40.08 7.75
CA SER A 384 -0.90 -40.41 7.53
C SER A 384 -1.74 -39.17 7.43
N SER A 385 -2.75 -39.19 6.54
CA SER A 385 -3.67 -38.08 6.30
C SER A 385 -5.09 -38.60 6.10
N VAL A 386 -6.08 -37.76 6.39
CA VAL A 386 -7.47 -38.02 6.03
C VAL A 386 -7.66 -37.89 4.51
N ASP A 387 -6.91 -37.00 3.86
CA ASP A 387 -6.92 -36.74 2.42
C ASP A 387 -5.77 -37.45 1.71
N ASN A 388 -5.87 -37.54 0.38
CA ASN A 388 -4.89 -38.24 -0.45
C ASN A 388 -3.56 -37.46 -0.55
N ILE A 389 -2.48 -38.13 -0.18
CA ILE A 389 -1.11 -37.59 -0.25
C ILE A 389 -0.60 -37.76 -1.69
N SER A 390 -0.26 -36.68 -2.35
CA SER A 390 0.32 -36.66 -3.69
C SER A 390 1.83 -36.85 -3.70
N SER A 391 2.53 -36.22 -2.75
CA SER A 391 3.98 -36.40 -2.59
C SER A 391 4.44 -36.06 -1.17
N ILE A 392 5.61 -36.62 -0.82
CA ILE A 392 6.34 -36.30 0.42
C ILE A 392 7.77 -35.95 0.05
N SER A 393 8.33 -34.92 0.66
CA SER A 393 9.76 -34.64 0.58
C SER A 393 10.32 -34.24 1.94
N VAL A 394 11.56 -34.64 2.21
CA VAL A 394 12.31 -34.22 3.41
C VAL A 394 13.35 -33.19 2.98
N ILE A 395 13.37 -32.06 3.65
CA ILE A 395 14.28 -30.95 3.40
C ILE A 395 15.10 -30.62 4.66
N ASP A 396 16.30 -30.10 4.45
CA ASP A 396 17.13 -29.56 5.54
C ASP A 396 16.67 -28.15 5.96
N ILE A 397 17.38 -27.58 6.93
CA ILE A 397 17.11 -26.22 7.44
C ILE A 397 17.35 -25.10 6.40
N HIS A 398 18.02 -25.41 5.29
CA HIS A 398 18.27 -24.47 4.18
C HIS A 398 17.29 -24.68 3.01
N GLY A 399 16.31 -25.58 3.18
CA GLY A 399 15.31 -25.88 2.15
C GLY A 399 15.77 -26.85 1.05
N LYS A 400 16.98 -27.44 1.17
CA LYS A 400 17.49 -28.43 0.22
C LYS A 400 16.74 -29.73 0.38
N SER A 401 16.18 -30.28 -0.70
CA SER A 401 15.53 -31.60 -0.69
C SER A 401 16.57 -32.70 -0.58
N LEU A 402 16.38 -33.60 0.40
CA LEU A 402 17.25 -34.70 0.72
C LEU A 402 16.64 -36.06 0.35
N ALA A 403 15.32 -36.19 0.48
CA ALA A 403 14.55 -37.34 0.07
C ALA A 403 13.18 -36.91 -0.45
N ALA A 404 12.64 -37.63 -1.45
CA ALA A 404 11.31 -37.35 -1.96
C ALA A 404 10.66 -38.66 -2.51
N SER A 405 9.33 -38.73 -2.33
CA SER A 405 8.48 -39.77 -2.90
C SER A 405 7.19 -39.16 -3.46
N SER A 406 6.77 -39.58 -4.63
CA SER A 406 5.52 -39.16 -5.26
C SER A 406 4.61 -40.36 -5.49
N PHE A 407 3.29 -40.15 -5.45
CA PHE A 407 2.29 -41.20 -5.51
C PHE A 407 1.31 -40.93 -6.64
N LEU A 408 1.06 -41.92 -7.50
CA LEU A 408 0.16 -41.83 -8.66
C LEU A 408 -1.29 -42.25 -8.36
N LYS A 409 -1.58 -42.71 -7.15
CA LYS A 409 -2.89 -43.19 -6.69
C LYS A 409 -3.24 -42.60 -5.34
N GLU A 410 -4.51 -42.69 -4.98
CA GLU A 410 -5.05 -42.27 -3.68
C GLU A 410 -4.32 -42.98 -2.50
N ASN A 411 -3.43 -42.26 -1.87
CA ASN A 411 -2.70 -42.73 -0.70
C ASN A 411 -2.96 -41.86 0.52
N LYS A 412 -3.64 -42.42 1.51
CA LYS A 412 -3.84 -41.74 2.81
C LYS A 412 -2.72 -42.04 3.81
N GLN A 413 -1.81 -42.91 3.45
CA GLN A 413 -0.61 -43.26 4.24
C GLN A 413 0.58 -43.39 3.31
N ALA A 414 1.71 -42.89 3.76
CA ALA A 414 2.97 -42.97 3.02
C ALA A 414 4.16 -43.06 3.98
N ASN A 415 5.24 -43.66 3.50
CA ASN A 415 6.48 -43.81 4.26
C ASN A 415 7.65 -43.30 3.42
N ILE A 416 8.65 -42.77 4.09
CA ILE A 416 9.90 -42.36 3.48
C ILE A 416 11.08 -42.85 4.31
N ASP A 417 12.03 -43.50 3.63
CA ASP A 417 13.28 -43.93 4.25
C ASP A 417 14.20 -42.73 4.45
N ILE A 418 14.62 -42.51 5.67
CA ILE A 418 15.51 -41.41 6.08
C ILE A 418 16.72 -41.93 6.87
N SER A 419 17.02 -43.24 6.80
CA SER A 419 18.11 -43.88 7.49
C SER A 419 19.49 -43.31 7.15
N PHE A 420 19.63 -42.65 6.02
CA PHE A 420 20.86 -42.00 5.55
C PHE A 420 21.06 -40.59 6.10
N LEU A 421 20.09 -40.02 6.81
CA LEU A 421 20.19 -38.66 7.38
C LEU A 421 20.94 -38.70 8.72
N ASN A 422 21.78 -37.70 8.95
CA ASN A 422 22.43 -37.51 10.25
C ASN A 422 21.43 -37.03 11.31
N SER A 423 21.78 -37.25 12.59
CA SER A 423 21.01 -36.70 13.70
C SER A 423 20.86 -35.16 13.55
N GLY A 424 19.63 -34.68 13.61
CA GLY A 424 19.37 -33.25 13.37
C GLY A 424 17.88 -32.88 13.27
N ILE A 425 17.63 -31.64 12.93
CA ILE A 425 16.29 -31.12 12.67
C ILE A 425 16.09 -31.03 11.16
N TYR A 426 14.96 -31.54 10.68
CA TYR A 426 14.54 -31.53 9.29
C TYR A 426 13.07 -31.15 9.20
N PHE A 427 12.62 -30.86 7.97
CA PHE A 427 11.23 -30.59 7.70
C PHE A 427 10.70 -31.55 6.64
N VAL A 428 9.47 -31.98 6.83
CA VAL A 428 8.76 -32.84 5.88
C VAL A 428 7.72 -31.98 5.18
N LYS A 429 7.84 -31.83 3.86
CA LYS A 429 6.82 -31.24 3.00
C LYS A 429 5.93 -32.35 2.47
N ILE A 430 4.64 -32.22 2.67
CA ILE A 430 3.61 -33.17 2.30
C ILE A 430 2.64 -32.45 1.37
N LEU A 431 2.57 -32.89 0.11
CA LEU A 431 1.63 -32.36 -0.87
C LEU A 431 0.35 -33.18 -0.80
N ILE A 432 -0.75 -32.51 -0.51
CA ILE A 432 -2.10 -33.10 -0.46
C ILE A 432 -2.98 -32.27 -1.39
N GLN A 433 -3.48 -32.88 -2.47
CA GLN A 433 -4.14 -32.15 -3.57
C GLN A 433 -3.19 -31.07 -4.09
N ASP A 434 -3.55 -29.79 -4.01
CA ASP A 434 -2.73 -28.65 -4.45
C ASP A 434 -2.11 -27.88 -3.27
N ARG A 435 -2.02 -28.50 -2.07
CA ARG A 435 -1.57 -27.84 -0.84
C ARG A 435 -0.33 -28.51 -0.26
N VAL A 436 0.61 -27.71 0.24
CA VAL A 436 1.82 -28.16 0.90
C VAL A 436 1.70 -27.98 2.41
N ILE A 437 1.80 -29.07 3.16
CA ILE A 437 1.88 -29.06 4.64
C ILE A 437 3.31 -29.33 5.03
N THR A 438 3.85 -28.54 5.95
CA THR A 438 5.22 -28.70 6.45
C THR A 438 5.20 -29.08 7.93
N LYS A 439 5.85 -30.19 8.28
CA LYS A 439 6.02 -30.65 9.68
C LYS A 439 7.48 -30.75 10.03
N LYS A 440 7.85 -30.31 11.24
CA LYS A 440 9.19 -30.41 11.78
C LYS A 440 9.41 -31.82 12.37
N ILE A 441 10.53 -32.46 12.04
CA ILE A 441 10.96 -33.73 12.62
C ILE A 441 12.34 -33.63 13.24
N LYS A 442 12.61 -34.50 14.21
CA LYS A 442 13.93 -34.71 14.80
C LYS A 442 14.41 -36.10 14.41
N VAL A 443 15.53 -36.20 13.71
CA VAL A 443 16.21 -37.46 13.37
C VAL A 443 17.22 -37.79 14.45
N LEU A 444 17.26 -39.07 14.87
CA LEU A 444 18.18 -39.63 15.87
C LEU A 444 18.88 -40.86 15.28
N ASN A 445 19.94 -40.66 14.49
CA ASN A 445 20.78 -41.75 13.97
C ASN A 445 22.14 -41.75 14.65
#